data_11593991e2e9534f7157d248703bfa05
#
_entry.id   11593991e2e9534f7157d248703bfa05
#
_cell.length_a   1.000
_cell.length_b   1.000
_cell.length_c   1.000
_cell.angle_alpha   90.00
_cell.angle_beta   90.00
_cell.angle_gamma   90.00
#
_symmetry.space_group_name_H-M   'P 1'
#
loop_
_entity.id
_entity.type
_entity.pdbx_description
1 polymer ?
#
loop_
_entity_poly.entity_id
_entity_poly.type
_entity_poly.pdbx_seq_one_letter_code
_entity_poly.pdbx_strand_id
1 'polypeptide(L)'
;GLPLKVHDITESIVKDSLKDVVQAIGENNLMKIGVGMTVYLASKMIAEDNIKVAISGQGADELFGGYNRYLNSYRENTLDDELRYDMANMYHVNLERDDACSMANGVELRLPFLDKNLVEFALNIPVRYKISGSDDKLRKNILRKTAFNLGLDKQIAYRPKKAAQYGTGIDKILRKKVLKDIDIGEYLK
;
A
#
# COMPACT_ATOMS: atom_id res chain seq x y z
N GLY A 1 11.94 -14.38 -16.15
CA GLY A 1 11.09 -13.55 -15.29
C GLY A 1 10.47 -14.39 -14.20
N LEU A 2 9.94 -13.74 -13.17
CA LEU A 2 9.20 -14.44 -12.11
C LEU A 2 7.79 -14.83 -12.62
N PRO A 3 7.23 -15.96 -12.18
CA PRO A 3 5.85 -16.32 -12.52
C PRO A 3 4.89 -15.25 -11.96
N LEU A 4 3.91 -14.87 -12.77
CA LEU A 4 2.90 -13.88 -12.39
C LEU A 4 1.53 -14.57 -12.36
N LYS A 5 0.86 -14.52 -11.19
CA LYS A 5 -0.54 -14.88 -11.04
C LYS A 5 -1.37 -13.61 -11.07
N VAL A 6 -2.37 -13.55 -11.92
CA VAL A 6 -3.28 -12.40 -12.06
C VAL A 6 -4.68 -12.83 -11.68
N HIS A 7 -5.38 -11.98 -10.92
CA HIS A 7 -6.76 -12.20 -10.51
C HIS A 7 -7.62 -10.99 -10.89
N ASP A 8 -8.67 -11.20 -11.63
CA ASP A 8 -9.60 -10.16 -12.00
C ASP A 8 -10.58 -9.88 -10.84
N ILE A 9 -10.62 -8.62 -10.43
CA ILE A 9 -11.48 -8.18 -9.33
C ILE A 9 -12.88 -7.84 -9.87
N THR A 10 -13.86 -8.66 -9.48
CA THR A 10 -15.27 -8.46 -9.83
C THR A 10 -16.07 -7.86 -8.68
N GLU A 11 -17.28 -7.39 -8.98
CA GLU A 11 -18.24 -6.89 -7.97
C GLU A 11 -18.60 -7.97 -6.94
N SER A 12 -18.84 -9.20 -7.40
CA SER A 12 -19.15 -10.34 -6.52
C SER A 12 -18.01 -10.59 -5.53
N ILE A 13 -16.76 -10.70 -6.03
CA ILE A 13 -15.59 -10.94 -5.17
C ILE A 13 -15.48 -9.86 -4.08
N VAL A 14 -15.66 -8.58 -4.43
CA VAL A 14 -15.58 -7.48 -3.46
C VAL A 14 -16.74 -7.55 -2.46
N LYS A 15 -17.96 -7.84 -2.93
CA LYS A 15 -19.14 -7.98 -2.07
C LYS A 15 -19.00 -9.15 -1.09
N ASP A 16 -18.60 -10.30 -1.58
CA ASP A 16 -18.46 -11.53 -0.79
C ASP A 16 -17.36 -11.42 0.28
N SER A 17 -16.30 -10.65 -0.01
CA SER A 17 -15.19 -10.43 0.92
C SER A 17 -15.38 -9.23 1.87
N LEU A 18 -16.42 -8.40 1.66
CA LEU A 18 -16.57 -7.14 2.41
C LEU A 18 -16.72 -7.35 3.91
N LYS A 19 -17.53 -8.33 4.32
CA LYS A 19 -17.76 -8.65 5.73
C LYS A 19 -16.46 -9.04 6.42
N ASP A 20 -15.71 -9.96 5.83
CA ASP A 20 -14.46 -10.46 6.40
C ASP A 20 -13.43 -9.34 6.55
N VAL A 21 -13.32 -8.46 5.55
CA VAL A 21 -12.42 -7.31 5.59
C VAL A 21 -12.82 -6.30 6.67
N VAL A 22 -14.11 -5.98 6.80
CA VAL A 22 -14.61 -5.06 7.84
C VAL A 22 -14.36 -5.63 9.22
N GLN A 23 -14.62 -6.92 9.42
CA GLN A 23 -14.37 -7.61 10.69
C GLN A 23 -12.89 -7.69 11.03
N ALA A 24 -12.03 -7.97 10.04
CA ALA A 24 -10.58 -8.00 10.26
C ALA A 24 -10.03 -6.62 10.68
N ILE A 25 -10.49 -5.54 10.03
CA ILE A 25 -10.05 -4.17 10.34
C ILE A 25 -10.68 -3.65 11.65
N GLY A 26 -11.89 -4.09 12.00
CA GLY A 26 -12.63 -3.61 13.16
C GLY A 26 -13.17 -2.17 13.05
N GLU A 27 -13.20 -1.60 11.85
CA GLU A 27 -13.62 -0.22 11.59
C GLU A 27 -14.50 -0.13 10.32
N ASN A 28 -15.37 0.91 10.28
CA ASN A 28 -16.17 1.24 9.10
C ASN A 28 -15.55 2.33 8.21
N ASN A 29 -14.25 2.59 8.37
CA ASN A 29 -13.54 3.59 7.57
C ASN A 29 -13.36 3.09 6.14
N LEU A 30 -14.06 3.74 5.21
CA LEU A 30 -14.11 3.34 3.80
C LEU A 30 -12.74 3.35 3.09
N MET A 31 -11.85 4.26 3.48
CA MET A 31 -10.50 4.29 2.92
C MET A 31 -9.68 3.09 3.41
N LYS A 32 -9.73 2.79 4.70
CA LYS A 32 -9.05 1.62 5.29
C LYS A 32 -9.60 0.32 4.68
N ILE A 33 -10.92 0.21 4.51
CA ILE A 33 -11.57 -0.95 3.87
C ILE A 33 -11.10 -1.10 2.42
N GLY A 34 -11.03 -0.03 1.63
CA GLY A 34 -10.59 -0.10 0.24
C GLY A 34 -9.14 -0.59 0.09
N VAL A 35 -8.24 -0.13 0.95
CA VAL A 35 -6.84 -0.62 0.97
C VAL A 35 -6.77 -2.03 1.54
N GLY A 36 -7.43 -2.28 2.68
CA GLY A 36 -7.47 -3.61 3.31
C GLY A 36 -8.02 -4.69 2.38
N MET A 37 -9.04 -4.37 1.59
CA MET A 37 -9.59 -5.28 0.58
C MET A 37 -8.52 -5.72 -0.44
N THR A 38 -7.61 -4.83 -0.86
CA THR A 38 -6.51 -5.22 -1.77
C THR A 38 -5.55 -6.20 -1.11
N VAL A 39 -5.22 -5.99 0.16
CA VAL A 39 -4.34 -6.88 0.93
C VAL A 39 -5.03 -8.22 1.18
N TYR A 40 -6.30 -8.18 1.61
CA TYR A 40 -7.11 -9.37 1.87
C TYR A 40 -7.22 -10.27 0.64
N LEU A 41 -7.59 -9.72 -0.51
CA LEU A 41 -7.74 -10.51 -1.75
C LEU A 41 -6.40 -11.06 -2.25
N ALA A 42 -5.31 -10.29 -2.14
CA ALA A 42 -3.99 -10.76 -2.49
C ALA A 42 -3.52 -11.91 -1.58
N SER A 43 -3.71 -11.77 -0.26
CA SER A 43 -3.34 -12.81 0.71
C SER A 43 -4.22 -14.05 0.57
N LYS A 44 -5.50 -13.91 0.21
CA LYS A 44 -6.38 -15.04 -0.09
C LYS A 44 -5.85 -15.89 -1.24
N MET A 45 -5.44 -15.26 -2.34
CA MET A 45 -4.81 -15.96 -3.47
C MET A 45 -3.51 -16.68 -3.07
N ILE A 46 -2.70 -16.05 -2.21
CA ILE A 46 -1.47 -16.64 -1.68
C ILE A 46 -1.77 -17.86 -0.81
N ALA A 47 -2.78 -17.78 0.03
CA ALA A 47 -3.24 -18.89 0.87
C ALA A 47 -3.78 -20.08 0.07
N GLU A 48 -4.49 -19.81 -1.04
CA GLU A 48 -4.96 -20.84 -1.99
C GLU A 48 -3.83 -21.66 -2.61
N ASP A 49 -2.65 -21.04 -2.76
CA ASP A 49 -1.42 -21.72 -3.21
C ASP A 49 -0.65 -22.41 -2.05
N ASN A 50 -1.24 -22.49 -0.84
CA ASN A 50 -0.63 -23.03 0.38
C ASN A 50 0.65 -22.27 0.82
N ILE A 51 0.81 -21.03 0.41
CA ILE A 51 1.92 -20.15 0.82
C ILE A 51 1.50 -19.41 2.09
N LYS A 52 2.39 -19.38 3.09
CA LYS A 52 2.13 -18.80 4.41
C LYS A 52 2.83 -17.47 4.66
N VAL A 53 3.75 -17.07 3.79
CA VAL A 53 4.54 -15.85 3.94
C VAL A 53 4.57 -15.10 2.62
N ALA A 54 4.30 -13.80 2.67
CA ALA A 54 4.39 -12.89 1.53
C ALA A 54 5.33 -11.73 1.84
N ILE A 55 5.98 -11.20 0.81
CA ILE A 55 6.81 -9.99 0.91
C ILE A 55 6.01 -8.82 0.34
N SER A 56 5.93 -7.72 1.11
CA SER A 56 5.26 -6.50 0.68
C SER A 56 6.19 -5.30 0.64
N GLY A 57 5.88 -4.34 -0.24
CA GLY A 57 6.61 -3.09 -0.40
C GLY A 57 6.17 -1.95 0.54
N GLN A 58 5.47 -2.25 1.63
CA GLN A 58 5.06 -1.24 2.61
C GLN A 58 6.28 -0.54 3.23
N GLY A 59 6.12 0.75 3.52
CA GLY A 59 7.21 1.61 4.00
C GLY A 59 7.94 2.37 2.89
N ALA A 60 7.90 1.90 1.66
CA ALA A 60 8.62 2.52 0.56
C ALA A 60 8.08 3.92 0.19
N ASP A 61 6.80 4.19 0.42
CA ASP A 61 6.22 5.51 0.16
C ASP A 61 6.63 6.52 1.24
N GLU A 62 6.63 6.12 2.49
CA GLU A 62 7.01 6.91 3.65
C GLU A 62 8.51 7.21 3.65
N LEU A 63 9.36 6.24 3.35
CA LEU A 63 10.81 6.40 3.35
C LEU A 63 11.32 7.24 2.18
N PHE A 64 10.71 7.09 1.01
CA PHE A 64 11.25 7.66 -0.24
C PHE A 64 10.34 8.71 -0.88
N GLY A 65 9.33 9.21 -0.16
CA GLY A 65 8.47 10.29 -0.62
C GLY A 65 7.50 9.90 -1.73
N GLY A 66 6.79 8.78 -1.60
CA GLY A 66 5.92 8.26 -2.66
C GLY A 66 4.54 8.91 -2.77
N TYR A 67 4.01 9.51 -1.72
CA TYR A 67 2.67 10.11 -1.73
C TYR A 67 2.63 11.46 -2.44
N ASN A 68 1.50 11.74 -3.12
CA ASN A 68 1.35 13.00 -3.84
C ASN A 68 1.35 14.23 -2.92
N ARG A 69 0.87 14.10 -1.67
CA ARG A 69 0.86 15.17 -0.69
C ARG A 69 2.26 15.67 -0.33
N TYR A 70 3.27 14.82 -0.41
CA TYR A 70 4.67 15.19 -0.16
C TYR A 70 5.23 16.25 -1.11
N LEU A 71 4.58 16.49 -2.25
CA LEU A 71 4.94 17.61 -3.13
C LEU A 71 4.60 18.97 -2.50
N ASN A 72 3.57 19.04 -1.66
CA ASN A 72 3.26 20.25 -0.90
C ASN A 72 4.29 20.48 0.20
N SER A 73 4.59 19.46 0.98
CA SER A 73 5.62 19.53 2.03
C SER A 73 7.01 19.82 1.47
N TYR A 74 7.30 19.36 0.25
CA TYR A 74 8.53 19.73 -0.46
C TYR A 74 8.57 21.23 -0.77
N ARG A 75 7.45 21.84 -1.23
CA ARG A 75 7.36 23.29 -1.47
C ARG A 75 7.53 24.10 -0.19
N GLU A 76 7.01 23.59 0.92
CA GLU A 76 7.02 24.21 2.24
C GLU A 76 8.32 23.96 3.02
N ASN A 77 9.25 23.18 2.45
CA ASN A 77 10.50 22.72 3.10
C ASN A 77 10.27 21.92 4.40
N THR A 78 9.14 21.24 4.53
CA THR A 78 8.75 20.41 5.70
C THR A 78 8.77 18.91 5.39
N LEU A 79 9.24 18.51 4.21
CA LEU A 79 9.15 17.12 3.76
C LEU A 79 9.90 16.14 4.68
N ASP A 80 11.09 16.50 5.17
CA ASP A 80 11.86 15.59 6.05
C ASP A 80 11.10 15.30 7.34
N ASP A 81 10.50 16.33 7.95
CA ASP A 81 9.70 16.19 9.17
C ASP A 81 8.45 15.34 8.91
N GLU A 82 7.77 15.56 7.78
CA GLU A 82 6.58 14.78 7.43
C GLU A 82 6.92 13.29 7.18
N LEU A 83 8.03 12.98 6.51
CA LEU A 83 8.46 11.59 6.30
C LEU A 83 8.76 10.89 7.64
N ARG A 84 9.42 11.57 8.58
CA ARG A 84 9.68 11.06 9.93
C ARG A 84 8.40 10.86 10.73
N TYR A 85 7.49 11.81 10.66
CA TYR A 85 6.18 11.73 11.31
C TYR A 85 5.36 10.56 10.77
N ASP A 86 5.27 10.41 9.45
CA ASP A 86 4.55 9.31 8.82
C ASP A 86 5.15 7.95 9.16
N MET A 87 6.47 7.86 9.18
CA MET A 87 7.16 6.64 9.57
C MET A 87 6.87 6.24 11.01
N ALA A 88 6.87 7.22 11.94
CA ALA A 88 6.56 6.99 13.35
C ALA A 88 5.10 6.55 13.57
N ASN A 89 4.16 7.00 12.73
CA ASN A 89 2.74 6.70 12.85
C ASN A 89 2.28 5.54 11.95
N MET A 90 3.18 4.94 11.20
CA MET A 90 2.85 3.97 10.16
C MET A 90 2.10 2.74 10.69
N TYR A 91 2.35 2.33 11.94
CA TYR A 91 1.66 1.19 12.55
C TYR A 91 0.13 1.39 12.49
N HIS A 92 -0.38 2.45 13.09
CA HIS A 92 -1.82 2.70 13.18
C HIS A 92 -2.49 3.07 11.85
N VAL A 93 -1.72 3.67 10.94
CA VAL A 93 -2.26 4.14 9.65
C VAL A 93 -2.33 2.98 8.64
N ASN A 94 -1.30 2.14 8.59
CA ASN A 94 -1.12 1.14 7.55
C ASN A 94 -0.96 -0.29 8.07
N LEU A 95 0.01 -0.52 8.98
CA LEU A 95 0.47 -1.88 9.27
C LEU A 95 -0.56 -2.71 10.00
N GLU A 96 -1.23 -2.16 11.00
CA GLU A 96 -2.27 -2.83 11.77
C GLU A 96 -3.39 -3.36 10.86
N ARG A 97 -3.85 -2.53 9.92
CA ARG A 97 -4.85 -2.92 8.92
C ARG A 97 -4.33 -4.02 7.99
N ASP A 98 -3.11 -3.86 7.47
CA ASP A 98 -2.56 -4.78 6.47
C ASP A 98 -2.27 -6.15 7.08
N ASP A 99 -1.75 -6.17 8.32
CA ASP A 99 -1.54 -7.39 9.09
C ASP A 99 -2.87 -8.10 9.37
N ALA A 100 -3.86 -7.38 9.89
CA ALA A 100 -5.18 -7.94 10.16
C ALA A 100 -5.82 -8.57 8.91
N CYS A 101 -5.75 -7.88 7.76
CA CYS A 101 -6.30 -8.38 6.50
C CYS A 101 -5.54 -9.59 5.94
N SER A 102 -4.22 -9.65 6.07
CA SER A 102 -3.44 -10.79 5.60
C SER A 102 -3.54 -11.98 6.52
N MET A 103 -3.53 -11.75 7.84
CA MET A 103 -3.67 -12.79 8.84
C MET A 103 -5.07 -13.41 8.87
N ALA A 104 -6.11 -12.68 8.45
CA ALA A 104 -7.44 -13.27 8.22
C ALA A 104 -7.42 -14.43 7.20
N ASN A 105 -6.42 -14.48 6.33
CA ASN A 105 -6.16 -15.59 5.42
C ASN A 105 -4.98 -16.50 5.87
N GLY A 106 -4.42 -16.27 7.06
CA GLY A 106 -3.28 -17.03 7.59
C GLY A 106 -1.97 -16.82 6.82
N VAL A 107 -1.76 -15.60 6.28
CA VAL A 107 -0.56 -15.21 5.54
C VAL A 107 0.19 -14.10 6.28
N GLU A 108 1.43 -14.40 6.70
CA GLU A 108 2.34 -13.43 7.32
C GLU A 108 2.89 -12.47 6.26
N LEU A 109 2.85 -11.16 6.52
CA LEU A 109 3.51 -10.16 5.68
C LEU A 109 4.92 -9.84 6.21
N ARG A 110 5.91 -9.98 5.35
CA ARG A 110 7.27 -9.49 5.61
C ARG A 110 7.52 -8.20 4.86
N LEU A 111 8.08 -7.22 5.57
CA LEU A 111 8.17 -5.83 5.15
C LEU A 111 9.64 -5.37 5.11
N PRO A 112 10.41 -5.73 4.07
CA PRO A 112 11.86 -5.45 4.02
C PRO A 112 12.21 -3.96 4.12
N PHE A 113 11.33 -3.06 3.65
CA PHE A 113 11.55 -1.61 3.78
C PHE A 113 11.48 -1.11 5.23
N LEU A 114 10.96 -1.92 6.16
CA LEU A 114 10.87 -1.58 7.58
C LEU A 114 12.01 -2.20 8.41
N ASP A 115 13.02 -2.77 7.76
CA ASP A 115 14.28 -3.11 8.46
C ASP A 115 14.86 -1.87 9.12
N LYS A 116 15.24 -1.99 10.40
CA LYS A 116 15.70 -0.86 11.21
C LYS A 116 16.86 -0.10 10.57
N ASN A 117 17.84 -0.81 10.05
CA ASN A 117 19.02 -0.18 9.45
C ASN A 117 18.65 0.54 8.15
N LEU A 118 17.73 -0.06 7.36
CA LEU A 118 17.22 0.58 6.16
C LEU A 118 16.41 1.82 6.47
N VAL A 119 15.56 1.79 7.50
CA VAL A 119 14.76 2.95 7.95
C VAL A 119 15.68 4.10 8.36
N GLU A 120 16.65 3.84 9.23
CA GLU A 120 17.64 4.83 9.64
C GLU A 120 18.40 5.42 8.45
N PHE A 121 18.91 4.57 7.58
CA PHE A 121 19.61 5.00 6.37
C PHE A 121 18.73 5.84 5.45
N ALA A 122 17.53 5.36 5.15
CA ALA A 122 16.63 6.01 4.21
C ALA A 122 16.10 7.36 4.71
N LEU A 123 15.80 7.51 6.00
CA LEU A 123 15.41 8.79 6.59
C LEU A 123 16.54 9.82 6.54
N ASN A 124 17.80 9.41 6.57
CA ASN A 124 18.95 10.30 6.45
C ASN A 124 19.34 10.64 4.99
N ILE A 125 18.71 10.03 3.99
CA ILE A 125 18.90 10.44 2.58
C ILE A 125 18.30 11.83 2.38
N PRO A 126 19.06 12.83 1.89
CA PRO A 126 18.54 14.15 1.61
C PRO A 126 17.33 14.13 0.68
N VAL A 127 16.30 14.93 0.99
CA VAL A 127 15.00 14.94 0.27
C VAL A 127 15.13 15.17 -1.24
N ARG A 128 16.15 15.93 -1.70
CA ARG A 128 16.43 16.15 -3.13
C ARG A 128 16.69 14.86 -3.94
N TYR A 129 17.08 13.78 -3.28
CA TYR A 129 17.24 12.46 -3.92
C TYR A 129 15.94 11.65 -3.93
N LYS A 130 14.98 12.00 -3.09
CA LYS A 130 13.67 11.33 -3.00
C LYS A 130 12.68 11.96 -3.97
N ILE A 131 12.63 13.29 -4.00
CA ILE A 131 11.75 14.11 -4.85
C ILE A 131 12.62 15.16 -5.53
N SER A 132 12.53 15.32 -6.85
CA SER A 132 13.36 16.23 -7.65
C SER A 132 12.83 17.65 -7.74
N GLY A 133 11.57 17.88 -7.39
CA GLY A 133 10.91 19.18 -7.46
C GLY A 133 9.44 19.11 -7.07
N SER A 134 8.82 20.26 -6.95
CA SER A 134 7.41 20.39 -6.57
C SER A 134 6.40 19.88 -7.61
N ASP A 135 6.84 19.60 -8.81
CA ASP A 135 6.08 19.06 -9.95
C ASP A 135 6.47 17.61 -10.30
N ASP A 136 7.30 16.97 -9.46
CA ASP A 136 7.77 15.60 -9.65
C ASP A 136 6.62 14.59 -9.64
N LYS A 137 6.22 14.13 -10.82
CA LYS A 137 5.13 13.16 -11.01
C LYS A 137 5.54 11.73 -10.66
N LEU A 138 6.83 11.43 -10.67
CA LEU A 138 7.33 10.07 -10.42
C LEU A 138 7.62 9.82 -8.95
N ARG A 139 8.29 10.75 -8.28
CA ARG A 139 8.71 10.61 -6.88
C ARG A 139 9.54 9.32 -6.62
N LYS A 140 10.02 9.09 -5.41
CA LYS A 140 10.89 7.96 -5.07
C LYS A 140 12.10 7.82 -5.98
N ASN A 141 12.72 8.94 -6.39
CA ASN A 141 13.73 8.97 -7.46
C ASN A 141 14.93 8.08 -7.19
N ILE A 142 15.50 8.15 -5.98
CA ILE A 142 16.64 7.31 -5.61
C ILE A 142 16.28 5.81 -5.65
N LEU A 143 15.09 5.44 -5.13
CA LEU A 143 14.64 4.05 -5.12
C LEU A 143 14.45 3.52 -6.55
N ARG A 144 13.86 4.31 -7.44
CA ARG A 144 13.67 3.96 -8.86
C ARG A 144 14.99 3.78 -9.59
N LYS A 145 15.93 4.72 -9.38
CA LYS A 145 17.27 4.65 -9.96
C LYS A 145 18.04 3.43 -9.48
N THR A 146 17.96 3.13 -8.19
CA THR A 146 18.57 1.94 -7.60
C THR A 146 17.96 0.66 -8.19
N ALA A 147 16.64 0.56 -8.26
CA ALA A 147 15.97 -0.61 -8.83
C ALA A 147 16.36 -0.82 -10.31
N PHE A 148 16.40 0.26 -11.10
CA PHE A 148 16.86 0.20 -12.49
C PHE A 148 18.32 -0.27 -12.60
N ASN A 149 19.22 0.28 -11.79
CA ASN A 149 20.63 -0.11 -11.77
C ASN A 149 20.84 -1.57 -11.33
N LEU A 150 19.93 -2.12 -10.53
CA LEU A 150 19.92 -3.54 -10.13
C LEU A 150 19.26 -4.45 -11.19
N GLY A 151 18.91 -3.94 -12.36
CA GLY A 151 18.41 -4.71 -13.48
C GLY A 151 16.88 -4.79 -13.61
N LEU A 152 16.12 -3.99 -12.83
CA LEU A 152 14.68 -3.91 -13.04
C LEU A 152 14.39 -3.21 -14.37
N ASP A 153 13.46 -3.77 -15.16
CA ASP A 153 13.05 -3.18 -16.43
C ASP A 153 12.65 -1.69 -16.25
N LYS A 154 13.08 -0.85 -17.21
CA LYS A 154 12.87 0.59 -17.18
C LYS A 154 11.39 0.96 -17.10
N GLN A 155 10.51 0.24 -17.79
CA GLN A 155 9.07 0.50 -17.77
C GLN A 155 8.46 0.22 -16.40
N ILE A 156 9.02 -0.74 -15.66
CA ILE A 156 8.60 -1.06 -14.29
C ILE A 156 9.20 -0.06 -13.31
N ALA A 157 10.52 0.17 -13.38
CA ALA A 157 11.23 1.08 -12.45
C ALA A 157 10.65 2.50 -12.46
N TYR A 158 10.27 3.01 -13.64
CA TYR A 158 9.75 4.36 -13.82
C TYR A 158 8.23 4.42 -14.04
N ARG A 159 7.51 3.35 -13.74
CA ARG A 159 6.04 3.35 -13.78
C ARG A 159 5.48 4.37 -12.79
N PRO A 160 4.54 5.25 -13.21
CA PRO A 160 3.88 6.19 -12.30
C PRO A 160 3.20 5.46 -11.13
N LYS A 161 3.35 6.02 -9.92
CA LYS A 161 2.73 5.47 -8.71
C LYS A 161 1.22 5.60 -8.78
N LYS A 162 0.53 4.51 -8.50
CA LYS A 162 -0.92 4.49 -8.29
C LYS A 162 -1.23 3.68 -7.04
N ALA A 163 -2.10 4.20 -6.17
CA ALA A 163 -2.50 3.45 -4.97
C ALA A 163 -3.29 2.20 -5.38
N ALA A 164 -3.07 1.11 -4.66
CA ALA A 164 -3.54 -0.22 -5.05
C ALA A 164 -5.07 -0.27 -5.22
N GLN A 165 -5.84 0.29 -4.28
CA GLN A 165 -7.32 0.32 -4.35
C GLN A 165 -7.87 1.07 -5.57
N TYR A 166 -7.13 2.06 -6.08
CA TYR A 166 -7.49 2.76 -7.32
C TYR A 166 -6.97 2.03 -8.56
N GLY A 167 -5.80 1.39 -8.44
CA GLY A 167 -5.18 0.61 -9.52
C GLY A 167 -5.98 -0.61 -9.91
N THR A 168 -6.53 -1.31 -8.94
CA THR A 168 -7.38 -2.50 -9.10
C THR A 168 -8.85 -2.18 -9.38
N GLY A 169 -9.27 -0.94 -9.19
CA GLY A 169 -10.67 -0.54 -9.32
C GLY A 169 -11.56 -0.86 -8.10
N ILE A 170 -11.00 -1.43 -7.03
CA ILE A 170 -11.75 -1.81 -5.82
C ILE A 170 -12.50 -0.62 -5.22
N ASP A 171 -11.87 0.56 -5.09
CA ASP A 171 -12.55 1.75 -4.57
C ASP A 171 -13.77 2.14 -5.39
N LYS A 172 -13.69 2.04 -6.73
CA LYS A 172 -14.82 2.31 -7.62
C LYS A 172 -15.94 1.29 -7.46
N ILE A 173 -15.60 0.01 -7.32
CA ILE A 173 -16.57 -1.07 -7.11
C ILE A 173 -17.27 -0.88 -5.76
N LEU A 174 -16.51 -0.69 -4.69
CA LEU A 174 -17.06 -0.44 -3.35
C LEU A 174 -18.06 0.72 -3.36
N ARG A 175 -17.62 1.93 -3.75
CA ARG A 175 -18.43 3.15 -3.67
C ARG A 175 -19.62 3.16 -4.61
N LYS A 176 -19.45 2.64 -5.83
CA LYS A 176 -20.48 2.80 -6.89
C LYS A 176 -21.44 1.64 -7.01
N LYS A 177 -21.09 0.46 -6.47
CA LYS A 177 -21.86 -0.75 -6.66
C LYS A 177 -22.23 -1.45 -5.36
N VAL A 178 -21.23 -1.79 -4.53
CA VAL A 178 -21.44 -2.66 -3.36
C VAL A 178 -22.09 -1.91 -2.20
N LEU A 179 -21.66 -0.68 -1.90
CA LEU A 179 -22.13 0.08 -0.74
C LEU A 179 -23.41 0.88 -0.97
N LYS A 180 -24.07 0.73 -2.12
CA LYS A 180 -25.38 1.37 -2.35
C LYS A 180 -26.46 0.82 -1.45
N ASP A 181 -26.38 -0.48 -1.18
CA ASP A 181 -27.43 -1.25 -0.51
C ASP A 181 -26.91 -1.94 0.78
N ILE A 182 -25.70 -1.60 1.25
CA ILE A 182 -25.07 -2.23 2.41
C ILE A 182 -24.65 -1.17 3.42
N ASP A 183 -25.13 -1.30 4.65
CA ASP A 183 -24.59 -0.59 5.82
C ASP A 183 -23.40 -1.36 6.39
N ILE A 184 -22.20 -0.81 6.22
CA ILE A 184 -20.96 -1.40 6.71
C ILE A 184 -20.99 -1.59 8.24
N GLY A 185 -21.68 -0.68 8.97
CA GLY A 185 -21.80 -0.73 10.43
C GLY A 185 -22.47 -2.00 10.95
N GLU A 186 -23.26 -2.68 10.13
CA GLU A 186 -23.89 -3.95 10.52
C GLU A 186 -22.88 -5.09 10.67
N TYR A 187 -21.74 -5.01 10.01
CA TYR A 187 -20.71 -6.05 10.10
C TYR A 187 -19.82 -5.93 11.34
N LEU A 188 -19.97 -4.85 12.12
CA LEU A 188 -19.23 -4.60 13.37
C LEU A 188 -20.05 -4.95 14.63
N LYS A 189 -21.30 -5.37 14.46
CA LYS A 189 -22.17 -5.86 15.55
C LYS A 189 -21.93 -7.34 15.83
#